data_1c1761f5d23f3f6af6a601a8f5ef666c
#
_entry.id   1c1761f5d23f3f6af6a601a8f5ef666c
#
_cell.length_a   1.000
_cell.length_b   1.000
_cell.length_c   1.000
_cell.angle_alpha   90.00
_cell.angle_beta   90.00
_cell.angle_gamma   90.00
#
_symmetry.space_group_name_H-M   'P 1'
#
loop_
_entity.id
_entity.type
_entity.pdbx_description
1 polymer ?
#
loop_
_entity_poly.entity_id
_entity_poly.type
_entity_poly.pdbx_seq_one_letter_code
_entity_poly.pdbx_strand_id
1 'polypeptide(L)'
;TNKNLKLSIVRPDTKVVWEETLKAFDSSLGYYLQRFDLAEDAPEGKWRAELRLDNEPEAVEVFEFKVERYQPEGMSLALSVGKPLLTRDDKQIVSLKGAYAHGAPAAKHQIIAARSLQLEQQPLGDAFKDYIFGVPEDAERLETMKLPDLRLDEQGNGFLEFPAVEASIQSPLKTTISASLLELGGRSVVRELQQAYWPTQHLVGIKPLFANARLAANS
;
A
#
# COMPACT_ATOMS: atom_id res chain seq x y z
N THR A 1 -11.75 15.21 -35.93
CA THR A 1 -11.86 13.79 -36.34
C THR A 1 -11.77 12.95 -35.09
N ASN A 2 -12.90 12.40 -34.62
CA ASN A 2 -12.89 11.46 -33.50
C ASN A 2 -12.16 10.20 -33.96
N LYS A 3 -10.95 10.00 -33.49
CA LYS A 3 -10.25 8.72 -33.64
C LYS A 3 -10.81 7.75 -32.61
N ASN A 4 -11.24 6.57 -33.04
CA ASN A 4 -11.68 5.53 -32.13
C ASN A 4 -10.47 4.93 -31.42
N LEU A 5 -10.63 4.60 -30.14
CA LEU A 5 -9.65 3.87 -29.36
C LEU A 5 -9.97 2.38 -29.38
N LYS A 6 -8.96 1.57 -29.58
CA LYS A 6 -9.05 0.12 -29.62
C LYS A 6 -8.19 -0.48 -28.52
N LEU A 7 -8.78 -1.29 -27.67
CA LEU A 7 -8.09 -2.01 -26.59
C LEU A 7 -7.93 -3.48 -26.97
N SER A 8 -6.71 -3.97 -26.89
CA SER A 8 -6.39 -5.39 -27.15
C SER A 8 -5.73 -6.00 -25.93
N ILE A 9 -6.09 -7.23 -25.59
CA ILE A 9 -5.44 -8.02 -24.55
C ILE A 9 -4.56 -9.08 -25.20
N VAL A 10 -3.29 -9.04 -24.85
CA VAL A 10 -2.22 -9.84 -25.47
C VAL A 10 -1.61 -10.79 -24.45
N ARG A 11 -1.57 -12.05 -24.79
CA ARG A 11 -0.97 -13.13 -23.97
C ARG A 11 0.56 -13.05 -23.96
N PRO A 12 1.23 -13.80 -23.05
CA PRO A 12 2.69 -13.92 -23.02
C PRO A 12 3.32 -14.42 -24.32
N ASP A 13 2.59 -15.26 -25.08
CA ASP A 13 2.99 -15.77 -26.39
C ASP A 13 2.67 -14.80 -27.56
N THR A 14 2.38 -13.55 -27.25
CA THR A 14 2.06 -12.46 -28.19
C THR A 14 0.73 -12.60 -28.94
N LYS A 15 -0.09 -13.59 -28.60
CA LYS A 15 -1.41 -13.77 -29.22
C LYS A 15 -2.42 -12.80 -28.63
N VAL A 16 -3.13 -12.07 -29.48
CA VAL A 16 -4.30 -11.26 -29.09
C VAL A 16 -5.46 -12.22 -28.82
N VAL A 17 -6.01 -12.17 -27.61
CA VAL A 17 -7.14 -13.03 -27.19
C VAL A 17 -8.44 -12.28 -27.09
N TRP A 18 -8.38 -10.97 -27.00
CA TRP A 18 -9.54 -10.12 -26.93
C TRP A 18 -9.21 -8.75 -27.50
N GLU A 19 -10.16 -8.16 -28.18
CA GLU A 19 -10.01 -6.86 -28.81
C GLU A 19 -11.37 -6.18 -28.95
N GLU A 20 -11.45 -4.91 -28.57
CA GLU A 20 -12.69 -4.12 -28.65
C GLU A 20 -12.41 -2.65 -28.92
N THR A 21 -13.30 -2.02 -29.67
CA THR A 21 -13.30 -0.57 -29.86
C THR A 21 -13.99 0.08 -28.65
N LEU A 22 -13.26 0.93 -27.95
CA LEU A 22 -13.73 1.57 -26.73
C LEU A 22 -14.82 2.60 -27.02
N LYS A 23 -15.89 2.56 -26.27
CA LYS A 23 -16.93 3.59 -26.22
C LYS A 23 -16.71 4.45 -24.99
N ALA A 24 -16.74 5.75 -25.12
CA ALA A 24 -16.63 6.65 -23.98
C ALA A 24 -17.73 6.35 -22.95
N PHE A 25 -17.36 6.11 -21.71
CA PHE A 25 -18.30 5.97 -20.60
C PHE A 25 -19.00 7.30 -20.31
N ASP A 26 -18.25 8.39 -20.35
CA ASP A 26 -18.73 9.76 -20.33
C ASP A 26 -17.98 10.56 -21.40
N SER A 27 -18.69 10.92 -22.46
CA SER A 27 -18.12 11.66 -23.59
C SER A 27 -17.63 13.07 -23.24
N SER A 28 -18.14 13.65 -22.16
CA SER A 28 -17.75 14.99 -21.70
C SER A 28 -16.41 14.97 -20.95
N LEU A 29 -16.06 13.85 -20.33
CA LEU A 29 -14.85 13.68 -19.53
C LEU A 29 -13.73 12.89 -20.21
N GLY A 30 -14.00 12.30 -21.40
CA GLY A 30 -13.04 11.42 -22.07
C GLY A 30 -12.68 10.15 -21.29
N TYR A 31 -13.61 9.70 -20.44
CA TYR A 31 -13.41 8.54 -19.57
C TYR A 31 -13.92 7.26 -20.24
N TYR A 32 -13.09 6.20 -20.20
CA TYR A 32 -13.38 4.89 -20.75
C TYR A 32 -13.31 3.85 -19.63
N LEU A 33 -14.29 2.95 -19.57
CA LEU A 33 -14.31 1.82 -18.67
C LEU A 33 -14.61 0.56 -19.46
N GLN A 34 -13.69 -0.40 -19.40
CA GLN A 34 -13.85 -1.71 -20.05
C GLN A 34 -13.56 -2.82 -19.06
N ARG A 35 -14.37 -3.88 -19.09
CA ARG A 35 -14.15 -5.09 -18.31
C ARG A 35 -13.75 -6.23 -19.24
N PHE A 36 -12.75 -6.97 -18.82
CA PHE A 36 -12.29 -8.18 -19.48
C PHE A 36 -12.16 -9.29 -18.44
N ASP A 37 -12.76 -10.45 -18.71
CA ASP A 37 -12.69 -11.61 -17.82
C ASP A 37 -11.68 -12.60 -18.38
N LEU A 38 -10.70 -12.98 -17.55
CA LEU A 38 -9.71 -14.00 -17.87
C LEU A 38 -10.34 -15.40 -17.79
N ALA A 39 -10.04 -16.25 -18.77
CA ALA A 39 -10.43 -17.65 -18.72
C ALA A 39 -9.70 -18.38 -17.58
N GLU A 40 -10.33 -19.38 -16.97
CA GLU A 40 -9.74 -20.17 -15.86
C GLU A 40 -8.44 -20.88 -16.26
N ASP A 41 -8.30 -21.22 -17.54
CA ASP A 41 -7.14 -21.88 -18.15
C ASP A 41 -6.17 -20.89 -18.79
N ALA A 42 -6.31 -19.58 -18.50
CA ALA A 42 -5.41 -18.56 -19.04
C ALA A 42 -3.94 -18.87 -18.69
N PRO A 43 -3.02 -18.82 -19.66
CA PRO A 43 -1.62 -19.12 -19.41
C PRO A 43 -1.00 -18.10 -18.45
N GLU A 44 -0.20 -18.61 -17.53
CA GLU A 44 0.59 -17.81 -16.62
C GLU A 44 1.66 -17.00 -17.37
N GLY A 45 2.01 -15.82 -16.84
CA GLY A 45 3.07 -14.99 -17.38
C GLY A 45 2.69 -13.52 -17.50
N LYS A 46 3.51 -12.79 -18.24
CA LYS A 46 3.29 -11.36 -18.50
C LYS A 46 2.30 -11.18 -19.63
N TRP A 47 1.20 -10.54 -19.33
CA TRP A 47 0.18 -10.13 -20.27
C TRP A 47 0.26 -8.63 -20.50
N ARG A 48 -0.29 -8.17 -21.62
CA ARG A 48 -0.31 -6.75 -21.98
C ARG A 48 -1.73 -6.34 -22.37
N ALA A 49 -2.14 -5.17 -21.89
CA ALA A 49 -3.26 -4.43 -22.44
C ALA A 49 -2.70 -3.32 -23.32
N GLU A 50 -2.98 -3.36 -24.60
CA GLU A 50 -2.45 -2.43 -25.59
C GLU A 50 -3.57 -1.53 -26.10
N LEU A 51 -3.39 -0.22 -25.94
CA LEU A 51 -4.31 0.78 -26.46
C LEU A 51 -3.78 1.34 -27.77
N ARG A 52 -4.58 1.30 -28.82
CA ARG A 52 -4.26 1.83 -30.16
C ARG A 52 -5.29 2.85 -30.61
N LEU A 53 -4.84 3.77 -31.42
CA LEU A 53 -5.74 4.57 -32.24
C LEU A 53 -6.13 3.80 -33.49
N ASP A 54 -7.40 3.95 -33.88
CA ASP A 54 -7.91 3.30 -35.09
C ASP A 54 -7.01 3.60 -36.30
N ASN A 55 -6.63 2.53 -37.02
CA ASN A 55 -5.72 2.54 -38.17
C ASN A 55 -4.23 2.87 -37.88
N GLU A 56 -3.79 2.87 -36.62
CA GLU A 56 -2.37 2.98 -36.31
C GLU A 56 -1.80 1.62 -35.85
N PRO A 57 -0.65 1.19 -36.44
CA PRO A 57 -0.08 -0.11 -36.10
C PRO A 57 0.56 -0.15 -34.72
N GLU A 58 1.01 0.99 -34.21
CA GLU A 58 1.70 1.11 -32.93
C GLU A 58 0.71 1.39 -31.80
N ALA A 59 0.94 0.75 -30.64
CA ALA A 59 0.20 1.06 -29.44
C ALA A 59 0.61 2.44 -28.90
N VAL A 60 -0.39 3.28 -28.56
CA VAL A 60 -0.15 4.57 -27.91
C VAL A 60 0.14 4.41 -26.42
N GLU A 61 -0.33 3.30 -25.82
CA GLU A 61 -0.09 2.94 -24.42
C GLU A 61 -0.08 1.43 -24.28
N VAL A 62 0.80 0.92 -23.40
CA VAL A 62 0.91 -0.49 -23.07
C VAL A 62 0.95 -0.65 -21.56
N PHE A 63 -0.01 -1.37 -21.01
CA PHE A 63 -0.04 -1.73 -19.61
C PHE A 63 0.30 -3.21 -19.44
N GLU A 64 1.40 -3.52 -18.75
CA GLU A 64 1.79 -4.90 -18.45
C GLU A 64 1.18 -5.34 -17.12
N PHE A 65 0.63 -6.55 -17.09
CA PHE A 65 0.17 -7.19 -15.87
C PHE A 65 0.56 -8.66 -15.86
N LYS A 66 0.64 -9.25 -14.67
CA LYS A 66 1.02 -10.65 -14.50
C LYS A 66 -0.20 -11.51 -14.18
N VAL A 67 -0.34 -12.60 -14.90
CA VAL A 67 -1.32 -13.65 -14.61
C VAL A 67 -0.59 -14.80 -13.95
N GLU A 68 -1.00 -15.15 -12.75
CA GLU A 68 -0.45 -16.26 -11.97
C GLU A 68 -1.59 -17.12 -11.45
N ARG A 69 -1.38 -18.42 -11.39
CA ARG A 69 -2.35 -19.33 -10.79
C ARG A 69 -2.45 -19.02 -9.29
N TYR A 70 -3.67 -18.78 -8.82
CA TYR A 70 -3.89 -18.63 -7.38
C TYR A 70 -3.45 -19.90 -6.66
N GLN A 71 -2.48 -19.76 -5.79
CA GLN A 71 -2.08 -20.81 -4.85
C GLN A 71 -2.38 -20.30 -3.44
N PRO A 72 -3.23 -20.98 -2.68
CA PRO A 72 -3.50 -20.61 -1.31
C PRO A 72 -2.22 -20.47 -0.49
N GLU A 73 -2.17 -19.49 0.41
CA GLU A 73 -1.07 -19.37 1.37
C GLU A 73 -1.03 -20.63 2.23
N GLY A 74 0.13 -21.28 2.29
CA GLY A 74 0.35 -22.48 3.13
C GLY A 74 0.40 -22.15 4.62
N MET A 75 0.62 -20.86 4.93
CA MET A 75 0.68 -20.31 6.28
C MET A 75 -0.14 -19.03 6.41
N SER A 76 -0.40 -18.65 7.64
CA SER A 76 -1.01 -17.36 8.00
C SER A 76 -0.12 -16.61 8.98
N LEU A 77 -0.17 -15.29 8.95
CA LEU A 77 0.49 -14.40 9.90
C LEU A 77 -0.54 -13.40 10.40
N ALA A 78 -0.65 -13.26 11.72
CA ALA A 78 -1.46 -12.22 12.34
C ALA A 78 -0.56 -11.23 13.06
N LEU A 79 -0.88 -9.93 12.92
CA LEU A 79 -0.24 -8.82 13.60
C LEU A 79 -1.25 -8.16 14.53
N SER A 80 -0.84 -7.82 15.73
CA SER A 80 -1.70 -7.09 16.68
C SER A 80 -0.89 -6.16 17.56
N VAL A 81 -1.54 -5.07 18.01
CA VAL A 81 -0.96 -4.08 18.90
C VAL A 81 -1.82 -3.92 20.14
N GLY A 82 -1.20 -3.62 21.27
CA GLY A 82 -1.91 -3.45 22.54
C GLY A 82 -2.69 -2.14 22.66
N LYS A 83 -2.34 -1.13 21.86
CA LYS A 83 -3.01 0.17 21.83
C LYS A 83 -3.08 0.73 20.42
N PRO A 84 -4.15 1.44 20.05
CA PRO A 84 -4.34 1.95 18.69
C PRO A 84 -3.49 3.18 18.38
N LEU A 85 -3.05 3.91 19.40
CA LEU A 85 -2.34 5.18 19.29
C LEU A 85 -1.03 5.12 20.07
N LEU A 86 0.06 5.52 19.41
CA LEU A 86 1.37 5.74 20.03
C LEU A 86 1.54 7.22 20.39
N THR A 87 2.25 7.46 21.47
CA THR A 87 2.69 8.79 21.90
C THR A 87 4.23 8.87 21.91
N ARG A 88 4.79 10.05 22.19
CA ARG A 88 6.22 10.37 22.08
C ARG A 88 7.16 9.32 22.68
N ASP A 89 6.85 8.84 23.87
CA ASP A 89 7.75 7.98 24.64
C ASP A 89 7.44 6.47 24.43
N ASP A 90 6.47 6.17 23.57
CA ASP A 90 6.03 4.81 23.37
C ASP A 90 6.96 4.06 22.42
N LYS A 91 7.48 2.93 22.88
CA LYS A 91 7.99 1.91 22.00
C LYS A 91 6.81 1.24 21.27
N GLN A 92 6.98 0.99 20.00
CA GLN A 92 5.97 0.27 19.23
C GLN A 92 6.22 -1.23 19.34
N ILE A 93 5.31 -1.92 20.04
CA ILE A 93 5.35 -3.37 20.23
C ILE A 93 4.22 -4.00 19.42
N VAL A 94 4.57 -4.90 18.51
CA VAL A 94 3.64 -5.64 17.66
C VAL A 94 3.75 -7.12 17.98
N SER A 95 2.67 -7.73 18.41
CA SER A 95 2.60 -9.18 18.63
C SER A 95 2.36 -9.89 17.29
N LEU A 96 3.05 -11.00 17.10
CA LEU A 96 2.99 -11.85 15.93
C LEU A 96 2.41 -13.21 16.29
N LYS A 97 1.60 -13.77 15.40
CA LYS A 97 1.19 -15.17 15.46
C LYS A 97 1.20 -15.78 14.07
N GLY A 98 2.08 -16.76 13.87
CA GLY A 98 2.19 -17.53 12.64
C GLY A 98 1.62 -18.94 12.82
N ALA A 99 0.87 -19.41 11.83
CA ALA A 99 0.33 -20.76 11.82
C ALA A 99 0.29 -21.32 10.40
N TYR A 100 0.37 -22.63 10.24
CA TYR A 100 0.07 -23.30 8.99
C TYR A 100 -1.43 -23.28 8.71
N ALA A 101 -1.83 -23.42 7.45
CA ALA A 101 -3.23 -23.44 7.03
C ALA A 101 -4.06 -24.53 7.73
N HIS A 102 -3.44 -25.63 8.14
CA HIS A 102 -4.07 -26.72 8.91
C HIS A 102 -4.06 -26.49 10.44
N GLY A 103 -3.64 -25.30 10.91
CA GLY A 103 -3.72 -24.86 12.30
C GLY A 103 -2.50 -25.14 13.16
N ALA A 104 -1.49 -25.88 12.69
CA ALA A 104 -0.25 -26.09 13.46
C ALA A 104 0.54 -24.77 13.58
N PRO A 105 1.27 -24.52 14.68
CA PRO A 105 2.12 -23.34 14.83
C PRO A 105 3.22 -23.29 13.76
N ALA A 106 3.50 -22.10 13.23
CA ALA A 106 4.66 -21.87 12.36
C ALA A 106 5.94 -21.70 13.22
N ALA A 107 6.27 -22.75 13.98
CA ALA A 107 7.41 -22.75 14.92
C ALA A 107 8.73 -22.50 14.19
N LYS A 108 9.59 -21.66 14.77
CA LYS A 108 10.95 -21.35 14.28
C LYS A 108 11.05 -20.72 12.89
N HIS A 109 9.89 -20.39 12.28
CA HIS A 109 9.90 -19.69 11.01
C HIS A 109 10.46 -18.28 11.17
N GLN A 110 11.18 -17.85 10.15
CA GLN A 110 11.83 -16.54 10.10
C GLN A 110 10.81 -15.45 9.76
N ILE A 111 10.92 -14.33 10.44
CA ILE A 111 10.18 -13.09 10.18
C ILE A 111 11.17 -12.02 9.74
N ILE A 112 10.86 -11.35 8.65
CA ILE A 112 11.51 -10.12 8.23
C ILE A 112 10.51 -8.99 8.43
N ALA A 113 10.91 -7.93 9.12
CA ALA A 113 10.00 -6.85 9.43
C ALA A 113 10.63 -5.46 9.24
N ALA A 114 9.78 -4.51 8.85
CA ALA A 114 10.15 -3.12 8.73
C ALA A 114 9.01 -2.21 9.23
N ARG A 115 9.37 -1.04 9.71
CA ARG A 115 8.46 0.07 10.01
C ARG A 115 8.74 1.22 9.07
N SER A 116 7.73 1.75 8.40
CA SER A 116 7.76 3.03 7.71
C SER A 116 6.91 4.06 8.45
N LEU A 117 7.35 5.31 8.39
CA LEU A 117 6.68 6.46 8.99
C LEU A 117 6.24 7.41 7.87
N GLN A 118 5.03 7.94 7.96
CA GLN A 118 4.49 8.92 7.01
C GLN A 118 3.77 10.01 7.76
N LEU A 119 3.83 11.25 7.28
CA LEU A 119 3.03 12.33 7.84
C LEU A 119 1.54 11.99 7.71
N GLU A 120 0.80 12.19 8.81
CA GLU A 120 -0.65 12.09 8.81
C GLU A 120 -1.24 13.50 8.79
N GLN A 121 -1.62 13.94 7.60
CA GLN A 121 -2.12 15.31 7.41
C GLN A 121 -3.55 15.50 7.92
N GLN A 122 -4.30 14.39 8.09
CA GLN A 122 -5.69 14.42 8.55
C GLN A 122 -5.92 13.47 9.74
N PRO A 123 -5.19 13.64 10.85
CA PRO A 123 -5.21 12.72 11.99
C PRO A 123 -6.57 12.63 12.69
N LEU A 124 -7.47 13.60 12.45
CA LEU A 124 -8.80 13.71 13.06
C LEU A 124 -9.95 13.44 12.07
N GLY A 125 -9.62 12.97 10.87
CA GLY A 125 -10.59 12.60 9.84
C GLY A 125 -11.34 13.79 9.21
N ASP A 126 -12.43 13.49 8.52
CA ASP A 126 -13.15 14.43 7.65
C ASP A 126 -13.67 15.70 8.33
N ALA A 127 -13.95 15.66 9.63
CA ALA A 127 -14.41 16.83 10.39
C ALA A 127 -13.41 17.98 10.38
N PHE A 128 -12.13 17.69 10.16
CA PHE A 128 -11.02 18.65 10.15
C PHE A 128 -10.24 18.65 8.83
N LYS A 129 -10.85 18.21 7.74
CA LYS A 129 -10.19 18.09 6.42
C LYS A 129 -9.55 19.38 5.88
N ASP A 130 -10.08 20.54 6.31
CA ASP A 130 -9.58 21.86 5.88
C ASP A 130 -8.40 22.35 6.75
N TYR A 131 -8.03 21.61 7.79
CA TYR A 131 -6.93 21.94 8.67
C TYR A 131 -5.67 21.20 8.24
N ILE A 132 -4.54 21.85 8.39
CA ILE A 132 -3.21 21.26 8.19
C ILE A 132 -2.61 21.01 9.58
N PHE A 133 -2.20 19.77 9.82
CA PHE A 133 -1.54 19.37 11.07
C PHE A 133 -0.08 19.02 10.78
N GLY A 134 0.76 19.29 11.80
CA GLY A 134 2.18 18.95 11.76
C GLY A 134 3.03 19.96 10.97
N VAL A 135 4.28 19.59 10.77
CA VAL A 135 5.36 20.38 10.20
C VAL A 135 5.83 19.66 8.93
N PRO A 136 5.72 20.26 7.74
CA PRO A 136 6.10 19.59 6.47
C PRO A 136 7.56 19.10 6.44
N GLU A 137 8.47 19.84 7.11
CA GLU A 137 9.90 19.53 7.20
C GLU A 137 10.19 18.21 7.94
N ASP A 138 9.26 17.75 8.76
CA ASP A 138 9.38 16.44 9.41
C ASP A 138 9.42 15.30 8.38
N ALA A 139 8.81 15.47 7.19
CA ALA A 139 8.80 14.44 6.15
C ALA A 139 10.21 14.00 5.72
N GLU A 140 11.16 14.92 5.71
CA GLU A 140 12.55 14.66 5.29
C GLU A 140 13.33 13.82 6.33
N ARG A 141 12.80 13.70 7.55
CA ARG A 141 13.41 12.96 8.66
C ARG A 141 12.81 11.59 8.86
N LEU A 142 11.75 11.24 8.11
CA LEU A 142 11.05 9.98 8.27
C LEU A 142 11.77 8.88 7.49
N GLU A 143 12.34 7.93 8.23
CA GLU A 143 13.08 6.81 7.64
C GLU A 143 12.33 5.49 7.83
N THR A 144 12.59 4.58 6.90
CA THR A 144 12.15 3.20 7.04
C THR A 144 13.17 2.44 7.87
N MET A 145 12.73 1.88 8.99
CA MET A 145 13.54 1.06 9.87
C MET A 145 13.28 -0.42 9.61
N LYS A 146 14.33 -1.17 9.31
CA LYS A 146 14.29 -2.64 9.25
C LYS A 146 14.76 -3.20 10.59
N LEU A 147 14.08 -4.25 11.06
CA LEU A 147 14.54 -5.01 12.22
C LEU A 147 15.48 -6.14 11.79
N PRO A 148 16.36 -6.59 12.70
CA PRO A 148 17.06 -7.86 12.53
C PRO A 148 16.06 -9.01 12.37
N ASP A 149 16.50 -10.06 11.70
CA ASP A 149 15.68 -11.26 11.51
C ASP A 149 15.27 -11.86 12.86
N LEU A 150 13.98 -12.12 12.98
CA LEU A 150 13.36 -12.75 14.14
C LEU A 150 12.91 -14.17 13.78
N ARG A 151 12.89 -15.07 14.75
CA ARG A 151 12.23 -16.38 14.62
C ARG A 151 11.08 -16.49 15.60
N LEU A 152 9.97 -17.05 15.12
CA LEU A 152 8.84 -17.39 15.99
C LEU A 152 9.23 -18.47 16.98
N ASP A 153 8.58 -18.48 18.14
CA ASP A 153 8.75 -19.50 19.18
C ASP A 153 8.13 -20.85 18.76
N GLU A 154 8.17 -21.84 19.65
CA GLU A 154 7.60 -23.18 19.43
C GLU A 154 6.07 -23.16 19.25
N GLN A 155 5.40 -22.12 19.74
CA GLN A 155 3.97 -21.91 19.64
C GLN A 155 3.59 -21.02 18.44
N GLY A 156 4.56 -20.61 17.64
CA GLY A 156 4.37 -19.73 16.50
C GLY A 156 4.15 -18.24 16.87
N ASN A 157 4.50 -17.85 18.10
CA ASN A 157 4.39 -16.46 18.54
C ASN A 157 5.73 -15.74 18.43
N GLY A 158 5.66 -14.42 18.39
CA GLY A 158 6.80 -13.51 18.42
C GLY A 158 6.34 -12.09 18.68
N PHE A 159 7.29 -11.18 18.81
CA PHE A 159 6.98 -9.76 18.86
C PHE A 159 8.09 -8.94 18.21
N LEU A 160 7.68 -7.84 17.60
CA LEU A 160 8.57 -6.83 17.05
C LEU A 160 8.59 -5.67 18.05
N GLU A 161 9.77 -5.16 18.32
CA GLU A 161 9.94 -3.97 19.14
C GLU A 161 10.68 -2.91 18.32
N PHE A 162 9.97 -1.83 18.00
CA PHE A 162 10.56 -0.66 17.38
C PHE A 162 10.78 0.43 18.47
N PRO A 163 11.88 1.15 18.41
CA PRO A 163 12.12 2.28 19.32
C PRO A 163 11.02 3.34 19.18
N ALA A 164 10.87 4.17 20.18
CA ALA A 164 10.04 5.36 20.11
C ALA A 164 10.40 6.21 18.87
N VAL A 165 9.42 6.94 18.36
CA VAL A 165 9.68 7.91 17.29
C VAL A 165 10.60 8.99 17.82
N GLU A 166 11.48 9.49 16.96
CA GLU A 166 12.45 10.53 17.33
C GLU A 166 11.74 11.75 17.95
N ALA A 167 12.25 12.22 19.09
CA ALA A 167 11.63 13.30 19.87
C ALA A 167 11.57 14.66 19.13
N SER A 168 12.39 14.83 18.10
CA SER A 168 12.41 16.02 17.24
C SER A 168 11.19 16.10 16.30
N ILE A 169 10.50 14.97 16.04
CA ILE A 169 9.29 14.91 15.20
C ILE A 169 8.12 15.52 15.98
N GLN A 170 7.49 16.51 15.37
CA GLN A 170 6.38 17.27 15.97
C GLN A 170 5.04 16.99 15.28
N SER A 171 5.07 16.25 14.18
CA SER A 171 3.90 15.94 13.37
C SER A 171 3.19 14.65 13.80
N PRO A 172 1.86 14.60 13.66
CA PRO A 172 1.14 13.32 13.69
C PRO A 172 1.63 12.43 12.56
N LEU A 173 1.80 11.13 12.84
CA LEU A 173 2.27 10.17 11.85
C LEU A 173 1.32 8.98 11.74
N LYS A 174 1.30 8.39 10.57
CA LYS A 174 0.85 7.04 10.31
C LYS A 174 2.08 6.12 10.27
N THR A 175 2.14 5.16 11.18
CA THR A 175 3.18 4.14 11.17
C THR A 175 2.63 2.91 10.45
N THR A 176 3.38 2.36 9.50
CA THR A 176 3.04 1.11 8.83
C THR A 176 4.12 0.09 9.13
N ILE A 177 3.72 -1.02 9.75
CA ILE A 177 4.57 -2.16 10.03
C ILE A 177 4.28 -3.19 8.96
N SER A 178 5.30 -3.61 8.22
CA SER A 178 5.24 -4.74 7.29
C SER A 178 6.03 -5.89 7.86
N ALA A 179 5.43 -7.06 7.95
CA ALA A 179 6.08 -8.28 8.41
C ALA A 179 5.86 -9.41 7.40
N SER A 180 6.93 -10.12 7.09
CA SER A 180 6.96 -11.25 6.16
C SER A 180 7.35 -12.51 6.89
N LEU A 181 6.45 -13.49 6.94
CA LEU A 181 6.72 -14.85 7.43
C LEU A 181 7.26 -15.68 6.26
N LEU A 182 8.49 -16.16 6.38
CA LEU A 182 9.15 -16.94 5.33
C LEU A 182 8.76 -18.41 5.39
N GLU A 183 8.31 -18.94 4.26
CA GLU A 183 7.99 -20.35 4.08
C GLU A 183 9.19 -21.10 3.47
N LEU A 184 9.35 -22.38 3.84
CA LEU A 184 10.30 -23.27 3.17
C LEU A 184 9.90 -23.41 1.71
N GLY A 185 10.76 -22.94 0.80
CA GLY A 185 10.45 -22.88 -0.65
C GLY A 185 10.43 -21.48 -1.23
N GLY A 186 10.73 -20.45 -0.43
CA GLY A 186 10.99 -19.08 -0.92
C GLY A 186 9.75 -18.20 -1.04
N ARG A 187 8.57 -18.68 -0.65
CA ARG A 187 7.37 -17.85 -0.53
C ARG A 187 7.35 -17.12 0.79
N SER A 188 6.64 -16.02 0.83
CA SER A 188 6.42 -15.30 2.08
C SER A 188 4.95 -14.88 2.19
N VAL A 189 4.44 -14.98 3.41
CA VAL A 189 3.15 -14.39 3.78
C VAL A 189 3.42 -13.01 4.34
N VAL A 190 3.01 -11.97 3.63
CA VAL A 190 3.21 -10.57 4.03
C VAL A 190 1.94 -10.03 4.66
N ARG A 191 2.09 -9.35 5.79
CA ARG A 191 1.00 -8.63 6.44
C ARG A 191 1.47 -7.25 6.83
N GLU A 192 0.53 -6.32 6.78
CA GLU A 192 0.75 -4.94 7.19
C GLU A 192 -0.22 -4.56 8.31
N LEU A 193 0.27 -3.74 9.22
CA LEU A 193 -0.51 -3.15 10.28
C LEU A 193 -0.21 -1.66 10.34
N GLN A 194 -1.25 -0.85 10.43
CA GLN A 194 -1.13 0.60 10.57
C GLN A 194 -1.49 1.01 12.00
N GLN A 195 -0.76 1.98 12.52
CA GLN A 195 -0.99 2.52 13.84
C GLN A 195 -0.74 4.04 13.82
N ALA A 196 -1.60 4.81 14.49
CA ALA A 196 -1.41 6.24 14.59
C ALA A 196 -0.32 6.58 15.62
N TYR A 197 0.39 7.67 15.38
CA TYR A 197 1.33 8.29 16.33
C TYR A 197 0.99 9.77 16.48
N TRP A 198 0.88 10.22 17.71
CA TRP A 198 0.72 11.62 18.05
C TRP A 198 1.86 12.08 18.97
N PRO A 199 2.59 13.14 18.59
CA PRO A 199 3.73 13.64 19.39
C PRO A 199 3.30 14.23 20.72
N THR A 200 2.05 14.66 20.83
CA THR A 200 1.45 15.29 22.02
C THR A 200 -0.01 14.85 22.18
N GLN A 201 -0.57 15.04 23.35
CA GLN A 201 -2.00 14.75 23.61
C GLN A 201 -2.94 15.73 22.90
N HIS A 202 -2.46 16.89 22.48
CA HIS A 202 -3.24 17.92 21.81
C HIS A 202 -2.57 18.21 20.47
N LEU A 203 -3.33 18.12 19.39
CA LEU A 203 -2.86 18.48 18.06
C LEU A 203 -3.28 19.92 17.73
N VAL A 204 -2.36 20.69 17.15
CA VAL A 204 -2.65 22.02 16.64
C VAL A 204 -2.81 21.94 15.13
N GLY A 205 -3.98 22.34 14.64
CA GLY A 205 -4.27 22.42 13.22
C GLY A 205 -4.47 23.85 12.78
N ILE A 206 -3.95 24.19 11.61
CA ILE A 206 -4.08 25.53 11.01
C ILE A 206 -5.00 25.42 9.81
N LYS A 207 -6.05 26.26 9.77
CA LYS A 207 -6.92 26.40 8.61
C LYS A 207 -6.69 27.76 7.96
N PRO A 208 -6.17 27.84 6.73
CA PRO A 208 -6.08 29.09 6.00
C PRO A 208 -7.49 29.56 5.59
N LEU A 209 -7.82 30.80 5.94
CA LEU A 209 -9.13 31.41 5.61
C LEU A 209 -9.09 32.26 4.32
N PHE A 210 -8.00 32.22 3.57
CA PHE A 210 -7.80 32.97 2.33
C PHE A 210 -7.67 32.05 1.12
N ALA A 211 -8.20 32.51 -0.01
CA ALA A 211 -8.14 31.74 -1.24
C ALA A 211 -6.69 31.61 -1.74
N ASN A 212 -6.32 30.41 -2.21
CA ASN A 212 -5.03 30.09 -2.80
C ASN A 212 -3.80 30.10 -1.86
N ALA A 213 -3.98 30.05 -0.55
CA ALA A 213 -2.91 30.02 0.45
C ALA A 213 -1.79 31.06 0.23
N ARG A 214 -2.10 32.20 -0.40
CA ARG A 214 -1.19 33.33 -0.63
C ARG A 214 -1.74 34.58 0.03
N LEU A 215 -0.96 35.16 0.92
CA LEU A 215 -1.19 36.51 1.40
C LEU A 215 -0.66 37.48 0.36
N ALA A 216 -1.46 38.47 -0.05
CA ALA A 216 -0.96 39.59 -0.79
C ALA A 216 -0.04 40.39 0.14
N ALA A 217 1.20 40.63 -0.27
CA ALA A 217 2.07 41.56 0.41
C ALA A 217 1.48 42.98 0.20
N ASN A 218 1.00 43.61 1.23
CA ASN A 218 0.32 44.90 1.29
C ASN A 218 -1.23 44.82 1.22
N SER A 219 -1.82 44.52 2.31
CA SER A 219 -3.19 44.97 2.67
C SER A 219 -3.17 45.52 4.08
#